data_9f58b8176c13f9b0116f36ec60e6a87b
#
_entry.id   9f58b8176c13f9b0116f36ec60e6a87b
#
_cell.length_a   1.000
_cell.length_b   1.000
_cell.length_c   1.000
_cell.angle_alpha   90.00
_cell.angle_beta   90.00
_cell.angle_gamma   90.00
#
_symmetry.space_group_name_H-M   'P 1'
#
loop_
_entity.id
_entity.type
_entity.pdbx_description
1 polymer ?
#
loop_
_entity_poly.entity_id
_entity_poly.type
_entity_poly.pdbx_seq_one_letter_code
_entity_poly.pdbx_strand_id
1 'polypeptide(L)'
;MLPQLLEHVDERAKDKMGKGWENSGFCLRLKNCELRGRTHRAPERLRRAQKPPATELREPMLYPQEFDVIVVGGGHAGTEAALAAARMGCQTLLLTHNIETLGQMSCNPSIGGIGKGHLVKEVDAMGGAMALATDKGGIQFRILNSSKGPAVRATRAQADRILYKAAIREMLENQPNLWLFQQAVDDLMVEGDRVVGAVTQIGLKFRSKTVVLTAGTFLDGKIHV
;
A
#
# COMPACT_ATOMS: atom_id res chain seq x y z
N MET A 1 -6.76 -15.56 10.18
CA MET A 1 -6.51 -14.10 10.10
C MET A 1 -7.76 -13.21 10.26
N LEU A 2 -8.97 -13.68 9.99
CA LEU A 2 -10.21 -12.91 10.24
C LEU A 2 -10.65 -12.78 11.73
N PRO A 3 -10.32 -13.68 12.66
CA PRO A 3 -10.77 -13.54 14.05
C PRO A 3 -10.12 -12.41 14.83
N GLN A 4 -8.91 -12.01 14.48
CA GLN A 4 -8.17 -10.96 15.22
C GLN A 4 -8.63 -9.53 14.87
N LEU A 5 -9.30 -9.35 13.73
CA LEU A 5 -9.85 -8.04 13.32
C LEU A 5 -11.12 -7.63 14.09
N LEU A 6 -11.80 -8.57 14.73
CA LEU A 6 -13.05 -8.32 15.47
C LEU A 6 -12.84 -8.05 16.98
N GLU A 7 -11.67 -8.32 17.50
CA GLU A 7 -11.37 -8.04 18.93
C GLU A 7 -11.08 -6.57 19.25
N HIS A 8 -10.92 -5.72 18.23
CA HIS A 8 -10.54 -4.32 18.38
C HIS A 8 -11.64 -3.32 17.97
N VAL A 9 -12.88 -3.75 17.91
CA VAL A 9 -14.01 -2.81 17.72
C VAL A 9 -14.30 -2.16 19.09
N ASP A 10 -14.11 -0.83 19.15
CA ASP A 10 -14.39 -0.01 20.34
C ASP A 10 -15.80 -0.33 20.88
N GLU A 11 -15.90 -0.58 22.18
CA GLU A 11 -17.17 -0.89 22.84
C GLU A 11 -18.24 0.19 22.64
N ARG A 12 -17.84 1.45 22.42
CA ARG A 12 -18.72 2.55 22.06
C ARG A 12 -19.35 2.43 20.67
N ALA A 13 -18.73 1.67 19.77
CA ALA A 13 -19.31 1.39 18.46
C ALA A 13 -20.38 0.30 18.54
N LYS A 14 -20.27 -0.63 19.50
CA LYS A 14 -21.25 -1.68 19.77
C LYS A 14 -22.55 -1.09 20.31
N ASP A 15 -22.48 -0.07 21.18
CA ASP A 15 -23.64 0.60 21.75
C ASP A 15 -24.44 1.45 20.74
N LYS A 16 -23.78 1.97 19.71
CA LYS A 16 -24.44 2.74 18.64
C LYS A 16 -25.13 1.91 17.57
N MET A 17 -24.78 0.63 17.46
CA MET A 17 -25.33 -0.26 16.42
C MET A 17 -26.63 -0.98 16.83
N GLY A 18 -27.06 -0.88 18.08
CA GLY A 18 -28.32 -1.49 18.58
C GLY A 18 -28.30 -3.03 18.51
N LYS A 19 -29.24 -3.64 19.25
CA LYS A 19 -29.34 -5.11 19.41
C LYS A 19 -29.69 -5.91 18.13
N GLY A 20 -29.77 -5.26 16.97
CA GLY A 20 -30.16 -5.89 15.70
C GLY A 20 -29.04 -6.52 14.88
N TRP A 21 -27.77 -6.22 15.18
CA TRP A 21 -26.67 -6.73 14.37
C TRP A 21 -26.25 -8.16 14.70
N GLU A 22 -26.57 -8.64 15.91
CA GLU A 22 -26.32 -10.02 16.32
C GLU A 22 -27.15 -11.05 15.54
N ASN A 23 -28.23 -10.62 14.87
CA ASN A 23 -29.11 -11.46 14.06
C ASN A 23 -28.90 -11.33 12.53
N SER A 24 -27.98 -10.48 12.07
CA SER A 24 -27.57 -10.49 10.67
C SER A 24 -26.73 -11.75 10.41
N GLY A 25 -27.21 -12.64 9.55
CA GLY A 25 -26.74 -14.01 9.32
C GLY A 25 -25.25 -14.22 9.00
N PHE A 26 -24.42 -13.20 9.21
CA PHE A 26 -22.98 -13.24 9.01
C PHE A 26 -22.23 -13.69 10.29
N CYS A 27 -22.78 -13.45 11.47
CA CYS A 27 -22.15 -13.84 12.74
C CYS A 27 -22.58 -15.23 13.23
N LEU A 28 -23.77 -15.72 12.83
CA LEU A 28 -24.30 -17.04 13.26
C LEU A 28 -23.62 -18.24 12.59
N ARG A 29 -22.91 -18.05 11.48
CA ARG A 29 -22.21 -19.14 10.77
C ARG A 29 -20.90 -19.58 11.41
N LEU A 30 -20.34 -18.83 12.31
CA LEU A 30 -19.06 -19.16 12.97
C LEU A 30 -19.22 -19.81 14.37
N LYS A 31 -20.40 -19.68 15.01
CA LYS A 31 -20.63 -20.24 16.36
C LYS A 31 -21.26 -21.63 16.41
N ASN A 32 -21.80 -22.17 15.32
CA ASN A 32 -22.51 -23.47 15.30
C ASN A 32 -21.81 -24.55 14.46
N CYS A 33 -20.50 -24.51 14.30
CA CYS A 33 -19.74 -25.64 13.79
C CYS A 33 -19.22 -26.51 14.94
N GLU A 34 -20.12 -26.91 15.85
CA GLU A 34 -19.91 -28.13 16.63
C GLU A 34 -20.23 -29.33 15.72
N LEU A 35 -19.20 -29.83 15.10
CA LEU A 35 -19.23 -31.14 14.45
C LEU A 35 -19.49 -32.20 15.54
N ARG A 36 -20.78 -32.56 15.72
CA ARG A 36 -21.12 -33.79 16.43
C ARG A 36 -20.43 -34.94 15.71
N GLY A 37 -19.55 -35.59 16.46
CA GLY A 37 -18.73 -36.68 15.98
C GLY A 37 -19.52 -37.82 15.35
N ARG A 38 -19.18 -38.12 14.12
CA ARG A 38 -19.17 -39.49 13.60
C ARG A 38 -17.73 -39.76 13.21
N THR A 39 -17.08 -40.54 14.04
CA THR A 39 -15.78 -41.16 13.76
C THR A 39 -15.94 -42.15 12.62
N HIS A 40 -16.00 -41.66 11.39
CA HIS A 40 -15.65 -42.51 10.26
C HIS A 40 -14.12 -42.55 10.21
N ARG A 41 -13.54 -43.69 10.68
CA ARG A 41 -12.13 -44.00 10.40
C ARG A 41 -11.92 -43.87 8.90
N ALA A 42 -11.19 -42.87 8.48
CA ALA A 42 -10.72 -42.77 7.12
C ALA A 42 -9.92 -44.05 6.78
N PRO A 43 -10.12 -44.63 5.58
CA PRO A 43 -9.42 -45.83 5.18
C PRO A 43 -7.91 -45.61 5.26
N GLU A 44 -7.17 -46.58 5.80
CA GLU A 44 -5.73 -46.57 6.09
C GLU A 44 -4.84 -46.20 4.88
N ARG A 45 -5.38 -46.32 3.68
CA ARG A 45 -4.73 -45.93 2.41
C ARG A 45 -4.48 -44.41 2.30
N LEU A 46 -5.20 -43.55 3.00
CA LEU A 46 -4.99 -42.09 2.99
C LEU A 46 -3.88 -41.59 3.96
N ARG A 47 -3.37 -42.48 4.81
CA ARG A 47 -2.29 -42.14 5.76
C ARG A 47 -0.89 -42.17 5.17
N ARG A 48 -0.75 -42.66 3.94
CA ARG A 48 0.52 -42.65 3.17
C ARG A 48 0.53 -41.58 2.07
N ALA A 49 -0.12 -40.45 2.27
CA ALA A 49 0.30 -39.28 1.56
C ALA A 49 1.73 -38.98 2.01
N GLN A 50 2.69 -39.43 1.22
CA GLN A 50 4.10 -39.04 1.40
C GLN A 50 4.12 -37.54 1.52
N LYS A 51 4.63 -37.07 2.67
CA LYS A 51 4.99 -35.66 2.83
C LYS A 51 5.75 -35.29 1.54
N PRO A 52 5.28 -34.31 0.75
CA PRO A 52 6.03 -33.94 -0.45
C PRO A 52 7.49 -33.74 -0.03
N PRO A 53 8.46 -34.18 -0.83
CA PRO A 53 9.86 -33.98 -0.50
C PRO A 53 9.99 -32.51 -0.15
N ALA A 54 10.71 -32.22 0.96
CA ALA A 54 10.98 -30.86 1.39
C ALA A 54 11.36 -30.11 0.12
N THR A 55 10.52 -29.15 -0.27
CA THR A 55 10.66 -28.42 -1.53
C THR A 55 12.11 -28.03 -1.62
N GLU A 56 12.86 -28.58 -2.59
CA GLU A 56 14.20 -28.11 -2.88
C GLU A 56 14.07 -26.59 -2.88
N LEU A 57 14.75 -25.95 -1.95
CA LEU A 57 14.77 -24.50 -1.84
C LEU A 57 15.23 -24.01 -3.20
N ARG A 58 14.27 -23.64 -4.06
CA ARG A 58 14.59 -23.06 -5.36
C ARG A 58 15.55 -21.95 -5.06
N GLU A 59 16.74 -22.00 -5.65
CA GLU A 59 17.70 -20.92 -5.52
C GLU A 59 16.97 -19.61 -5.73
N PRO A 60 17.12 -18.64 -4.82
CA PRO A 60 16.35 -17.40 -4.89
C PRO A 60 16.63 -16.75 -6.24
N MET A 61 15.58 -16.62 -7.04
CA MET A 61 15.67 -16.12 -8.42
C MET A 61 16.10 -14.64 -8.35
N LEU A 62 17.34 -14.37 -8.77
CA LEU A 62 17.84 -13.01 -8.86
C LEU A 62 17.36 -12.39 -10.17
N TYR A 63 16.76 -11.21 -10.10
CA TYR A 63 16.42 -10.43 -11.30
C TYR A 63 17.71 -9.96 -12.00
N PRO A 64 17.82 -10.10 -13.31
CA PRO A 64 19.10 -9.88 -14.02
C PRO A 64 19.55 -8.42 -14.06
N GLN A 65 18.63 -7.47 -13.94
CA GLN A 65 18.94 -6.04 -13.94
C GLN A 65 19.13 -5.53 -12.52
N GLU A 66 20.17 -4.72 -12.32
CA GLU A 66 20.38 -3.95 -11.10
C GLU A 66 19.80 -2.54 -11.25
N PHE A 67 19.31 -1.99 -10.15
CA PHE A 67 18.73 -0.65 -10.09
C PHE A 67 19.59 0.29 -9.24
N ASP A 68 19.51 1.58 -9.52
CA ASP A 68 20.09 2.58 -8.62
C ASP A 68 19.24 2.75 -7.38
N VAL A 69 17.91 2.79 -7.57
CA VAL A 69 16.95 2.99 -6.51
C VAL A 69 15.81 1.98 -6.63
N ILE A 70 15.48 1.31 -5.54
CA ILE A 70 14.23 0.58 -5.38
C ILE A 70 13.33 1.35 -4.43
N VAL A 71 12.11 1.62 -4.85
CA VAL A 71 11.06 2.20 -4.00
C VAL A 71 10.03 1.13 -3.67
N VAL A 72 9.79 0.91 -2.39
CA VAL A 72 8.83 -0.09 -1.89
C VAL A 72 7.57 0.63 -1.44
N GLY A 73 6.46 0.37 -2.12
CA GLY A 73 5.14 0.93 -1.82
C GLY A 73 4.66 1.95 -2.85
N GLY A 74 3.45 1.74 -3.37
CA GLY A 74 2.82 2.56 -4.42
C GLY A 74 1.88 3.66 -3.91
N GLY A 75 2.00 4.05 -2.63
CA GLY A 75 1.28 5.19 -2.06
C GLY A 75 1.85 6.54 -2.52
N HIS A 76 1.30 7.65 -2.02
CA HIS A 76 1.73 9.00 -2.42
C HIS A 76 3.22 9.26 -2.19
N ALA A 77 3.77 8.82 -1.05
CA ALA A 77 5.20 8.96 -0.77
C ALA A 77 6.06 8.18 -1.76
N GLY A 78 5.65 6.94 -2.07
CA GLY A 78 6.41 6.09 -3.00
C GLY A 78 6.32 6.57 -4.44
N THR A 79 5.17 7.04 -4.89
CA THR A 79 5.02 7.59 -6.25
C THR A 79 5.86 8.84 -6.44
N GLU A 80 5.89 9.75 -5.47
CA GLU A 80 6.74 10.94 -5.50
C GLU A 80 8.23 10.58 -5.46
N ALA A 81 8.64 9.66 -4.58
CA ALA A 81 10.03 9.22 -4.47
C ALA A 81 10.52 8.55 -5.77
N ALA A 82 9.68 7.69 -6.37
CA ALA A 82 10.02 6.98 -7.61
C ALA A 82 10.18 7.95 -8.80
N LEU A 83 9.23 8.88 -8.94
CA LEU A 83 9.28 9.91 -9.99
C LEU A 83 10.49 10.84 -9.79
N ALA A 84 10.79 11.25 -8.55
CA ALA A 84 11.94 12.10 -8.27
C ALA A 84 13.26 11.41 -8.64
N ALA A 85 13.47 10.16 -8.21
CA ALA A 85 14.66 9.40 -8.53
C ALA A 85 14.84 9.19 -10.04
N ALA A 86 13.75 8.82 -10.73
CA ALA A 86 13.78 8.60 -12.17
C ALA A 86 14.04 9.90 -12.96
N ARG A 87 13.48 11.05 -12.56
CA ARG A 87 13.76 12.35 -13.15
C ARG A 87 15.22 12.77 -12.97
N MET A 88 15.86 12.37 -11.89
CA MET A 88 17.31 12.57 -11.67
C MET A 88 18.19 11.66 -12.53
N GLY A 89 17.62 10.80 -13.35
CA GLY A 89 18.34 9.88 -14.23
C GLY A 89 18.69 8.54 -13.59
N CYS A 90 18.23 8.26 -12.35
CA CYS A 90 18.47 6.98 -11.71
C CYS A 90 17.60 5.89 -12.33
N GLN A 91 18.18 4.70 -12.56
CA GLN A 91 17.44 3.51 -12.91
C GLN A 91 16.62 3.08 -11.69
N THR A 92 15.33 3.35 -11.73
CA THR A 92 14.43 3.25 -10.57
C THR A 92 13.41 2.15 -10.74
N LEU A 93 13.23 1.32 -9.72
CA LEU A 93 12.18 0.30 -9.67
C LEU A 93 11.18 0.64 -8.57
N LEU A 94 9.90 0.75 -8.94
CA LEU A 94 8.80 0.86 -7.97
C LEU A 94 8.13 -0.50 -7.80
N LEU A 95 8.25 -1.06 -6.59
CA LEU A 95 7.58 -2.30 -6.19
C LEU A 95 6.28 -1.97 -5.47
N THR A 96 5.18 -2.50 -5.98
CA THR A 96 3.86 -2.35 -5.36
C THR A 96 3.09 -3.66 -5.37
N HIS A 97 2.29 -3.90 -4.35
CA HIS A 97 1.43 -5.09 -4.32
C HIS A 97 0.33 -5.07 -5.39
N ASN A 98 -0.09 -3.87 -5.82
CA ASN A 98 -1.10 -3.72 -6.87
C ASN A 98 -0.92 -2.41 -7.63
N ILE A 99 -0.70 -2.49 -8.93
CA ILE A 99 -0.54 -1.33 -9.83
C ILE A 99 -1.86 -0.54 -9.93
N GLU A 100 -3.00 -1.21 -9.85
CA GLU A 100 -4.31 -0.55 -9.90
C GLU A 100 -4.59 0.38 -8.70
N THR A 101 -3.79 0.25 -7.63
CA THR A 101 -3.92 1.08 -6.42
C THR A 101 -2.86 2.16 -6.29
N LEU A 102 -2.04 2.38 -7.33
CA LEU A 102 -1.05 3.46 -7.36
C LEU A 102 -1.73 4.82 -7.16
N GLY A 103 -1.21 5.62 -6.21
CA GLY A 103 -1.77 6.93 -5.89
C GLY A 103 -3.18 6.89 -5.27
N GLN A 104 -3.63 5.75 -4.75
CA GLN A 104 -4.96 5.62 -4.17
C GLN A 104 -5.13 6.51 -2.93
N MET A 105 -6.24 7.26 -2.91
CA MET A 105 -6.70 8.03 -1.76
C MET A 105 -7.61 7.14 -0.89
N SER A 106 -7.11 6.70 0.27
CA SER A 106 -7.84 5.79 1.18
C SER A 106 -8.90 6.50 2.01
N CYS A 107 -8.69 7.78 2.32
CA CYS A 107 -9.62 8.61 3.09
C CYS A 107 -10.44 9.55 2.19
N ASN A 108 -10.86 10.70 2.71
CA ASN A 108 -11.49 11.73 1.90
C ASN A 108 -10.61 12.11 0.71
N PRO A 109 -11.15 12.14 -0.52
CA PRO A 109 -10.37 12.44 -1.72
C PRO A 109 -10.05 13.92 -1.79
N SER A 110 -9.19 14.40 -0.89
CA SER A 110 -8.80 15.80 -0.82
C SER A 110 -7.30 15.96 -0.63
N ILE A 111 -6.74 16.89 -1.38
CA ILE A 111 -5.32 17.27 -1.32
C ILE A 111 -5.22 18.67 -0.73
N GLY A 112 -4.27 18.86 0.17
CA GLY A 112 -4.02 20.13 0.83
C GLY A 112 -4.70 20.26 2.19
N GLY A 113 -4.94 21.48 2.62
CA GLY A 113 -5.34 21.85 3.96
C GLY A 113 -4.19 22.47 4.76
N ILE A 114 -4.43 22.81 6.04
CA ILE A 114 -3.43 23.43 6.90
C ILE A 114 -2.26 22.44 7.12
N GLY A 115 -1.03 22.89 6.93
CA GLY A 115 0.17 22.04 6.95
C GLY A 115 0.35 21.22 5.66
N LYS A 116 -0.61 20.38 5.30
CA LYS A 116 -0.54 19.53 4.09
C LYS A 116 -0.40 20.36 2.81
N GLY A 117 -1.17 21.46 2.67
CA GLY A 117 -1.10 22.33 1.49
C GLY A 117 0.27 22.99 1.30
N HIS A 118 0.97 23.27 2.39
CA HIS A 118 2.33 23.82 2.33
C HIS A 118 3.31 22.77 1.78
N LEU A 119 3.28 21.55 2.33
CA LEU A 119 4.12 20.44 1.85
C LEU A 119 3.84 20.09 0.38
N VAL A 120 2.57 20.08 -0.05
CA VAL A 120 2.22 19.83 -1.45
C VAL A 120 2.84 20.87 -2.37
N LYS A 121 2.83 22.16 -1.98
CA LYS A 121 3.46 23.23 -2.77
C LYS A 121 4.99 23.12 -2.80
N GLU A 122 5.62 22.69 -1.72
CA GLU A 122 7.06 22.45 -1.68
C GLU A 122 7.45 21.29 -2.61
N VAL A 123 6.70 20.20 -2.56
CA VAL A 123 6.92 19.05 -3.45
C VAL A 123 6.66 19.42 -4.90
N ASP A 124 5.60 20.19 -5.19
CA ASP A 124 5.27 20.70 -6.52
C ASP A 124 6.39 21.60 -7.10
N ALA A 125 6.94 22.50 -6.27
CA ALA A 125 8.06 23.34 -6.67
C ALA A 125 9.32 22.54 -7.06
N MET A 126 9.45 21.31 -6.57
CA MET A 126 10.50 20.36 -6.94
C MET A 126 10.11 19.44 -8.11
N GLY A 127 9.00 19.72 -8.76
CA GLY A 127 8.48 18.93 -9.90
C GLY A 127 7.68 17.68 -9.48
N GLY A 128 7.04 17.71 -8.30
CA GLY A 128 6.20 16.61 -7.82
C GLY A 128 4.94 16.40 -8.64
N ALA A 129 4.38 15.21 -8.55
CA ALA A 129 3.23 14.77 -9.34
C ALA A 129 1.87 15.08 -8.68
N MET A 130 1.83 15.15 -7.35
CA MET A 130 0.59 15.25 -6.60
C MET A 130 -0.27 16.47 -6.98
N ALA A 131 0.35 17.65 -7.10
CA ALA A 131 -0.36 18.87 -7.46
C ALA A 131 -0.89 18.80 -8.89
N LEU A 132 -0.06 18.35 -9.84
CA LEU A 132 -0.45 18.18 -11.25
C LEU A 132 -1.59 17.17 -11.40
N ALA A 133 -1.53 16.05 -10.69
CA ALA A 133 -2.61 15.07 -10.69
C ALA A 133 -3.89 15.62 -10.04
N THR A 134 -3.75 16.49 -9.04
CA THR A 134 -4.87 17.19 -8.41
C THR A 134 -5.53 18.17 -9.36
N ASP A 135 -4.74 18.89 -10.15
CA ASP A 135 -5.28 19.82 -11.16
C ASP A 135 -6.06 19.07 -12.26
N LYS A 136 -5.60 17.87 -12.66
CA LYS A 136 -6.30 17.00 -13.62
C LYS A 136 -7.58 16.38 -13.06
N GLY A 137 -7.57 15.99 -11.75
CA GLY A 137 -8.67 15.29 -11.12
C GLY A 137 -9.48 16.13 -10.13
N GLY A 138 -9.23 17.43 -10.03
CA GLY A 138 -9.89 18.31 -9.05
C GLY A 138 -11.34 18.60 -9.40
N ILE A 139 -12.23 18.47 -8.42
CA ILE A 139 -13.66 18.77 -8.52
C ILE A 139 -13.98 20.14 -7.91
N GLN A 140 -13.33 20.47 -6.80
CA GLN A 140 -13.55 21.70 -6.06
C GLN A 140 -12.23 22.19 -5.46
N PHE A 141 -11.97 23.49 -5.62
CA PHE A 141 -10.80 24.18 -5.05
C PHE A 141 -11.27 25.22 -4.06
N ARG A 142 -10.67 25.27 -2.87
CA ARG A 142 -11.06 26.19 -1.83
C ARG A 142 -9.84 26.67 -1.03
N ILE A 143 -9.87 27.95 -0.65
CA ILE A 143 -8.94 28.50 0.33
C ILE A 143 -9.58 28.39 1.71
N LEU A 144 -8.93 27.61 2.59
CA LEU A 144 -9.33 27.51 3.99
C LEU A 144 -8.79 28.69 4.78
N ASN A 145 -9.52 29.11 5.82
CA ASN A 145 -9.14 30.17 6.75
C ASN A 145 -8.74 31.51 6.09
N SER A 146 -9.40 31.87 4.99
CA SER A 146 -9.11 33.10 4.25
C SER A 146 -9.21 34.37 5.13
N SER A 147 -10.10 34.36 6.13
CA SER A 147 -10.30 35.45 7.09
C SER A 147 -9.38 35.41 8.32
N LYS A 148 -8.59 34.33 8.51
CA LYS A 148 -7.80 34.08 9.72
C LYS A 148 -6.35 34.60 9.64
N GLY A 149 -5.96 35.13 8.48
CA GLY A 149 -4.60 35.63 8.23
C GLY A 149 -3.71 34.69 7.42
N PRO A 150 -2.59 35.20 6.88
CA PRO A 150 -1.76 34.47 5.92
C PRO A 150 -1.15 33.15 6.46
N ALA A 151 -0.75 33.14 7.74
CA ALA A 151 -0.07 32.02 8.37
C ALA A 151 -0.92 30.72 8.41
N VAL A 152 -2.24 30.83 8.40
CA VAL A 152 -3.16 29.69 8.47
C VAL A 152 -4.00 29.51 7.21
N ARG A 153 -3.79 30.36 6.19
CA ARG A 153 -4.41 30.18 4.89
C ARG A 153 -3.85 28.94 4.22
N ALA A 154 -4.72 28.07 3.77
CA ALA A 154 -4.31 26.86 3.08
C ALA A 154 -5.24 26.56 1.90
N THR A 155 -4.66 26.12 0.80
CA THR A 155 -5.42 25.58 -0.34
C THR A 155 -5.83 24.15 -0.05
N ARG A 156 -7.05 23.82 -0.43
CA ARG A 156 -7.57 22.44 -0.41
C ARG A 156 -8.32 22.18 -1.71
N ALA A 157 -7.99 21.09 -2.36
CA ALA A 157 -8.70 20.56 -3.50
C ALA A 157 -9.47 19.31 -3.09
N GLN A 158 -10.72 19.20 -3.51
CA GLN A 158 -11.45 17.95 -3.53
C GLN A 158 -11.23 17.32 -4.90
N ALA A 159 -10.84 16.06 -4.94
CA ALA A 159 -10.50 15.36 -6.18
C ALA A 159 -11.45 14.19 -6.46
N ASP A 160 -11.67 13.90 -7.73
CA ASP A 160 -12.19 12.61 -8.17
C ASP A 160 -11.12 11.54 -8.02
N ARG A 161 -11.42 10.47 -7.30
CA ARG A 161 -10.46 9.39 -7.01
C ARG A 161 -10.00 8.65 -8.26
N ILE A 162 -10.90 8.48 -9.22
CA ILE A 162 -10.62 7.75 -10.46
C ILE A 162 -9.71 8.58 -11.35
N LEU A 163 -10.06 9.85 -11.56
CA LEU A 163 -9.26 10.76 -12.40
C LEU A 163 -7.88 11.04 -11.79
N TYR A 164 -7.82 11.27 -10.48
CA TYR A 164 -6.54 11.47 -9.78
C TYR A 164 -5.62 10.25 -9.90
N LYS A 165 -6.17 9.07 -9.63
CA LYS A 165 -5.41 7.81 -9.74
C LYS A 165 -4.94 7.56 -11.17
N ALA A 166 -5.80 7.80 -12.17
CA ALA A 166 -5.45 7.69 -13.57
C ALA A 166 -4.31 8.65 -13.95
N ALA A 167 -4.34 9.88 -13.47
CA ALA A 167 -3.29 10.88 -13.71
C ALA A 167 -1.95 10.46 -13.09
N ILE A 168 -1.93 9.96 -11.85
CA ILE A 168 -0.71 9.45 -11.22
C ILE A 168 -0.16 8.25 -12.00
N ARG A 169 -1.02 7.31 -12.40
CA ARG A 169 -0.62 6.14 -13.17
C ARG A 169 -0.02 6.55 -14.53
N GLU A 170 -0.66 7.45 -15.25
CA GLU A 170 -0.17 7.99 -16.53
C GLU A 170 1.25 8.58 -16.37
N MET A 171 1.48 9.35 -15.30
CA MET A 171 2.80 9.95 -15.03
C MET A 171 3.85 8.88 -14.75
N LEU A 172 3.52 7.85 -13.96
CA LEU A 172 4.44 6.77 -13.61
C LEU A 172 4.79 5.90 -14.82
N GLU A 173 3.79 5.52 -15.61
CA GLU A 173 3.98 4.65 -16.78
C GLU A 173 4.77 5.32 -17.91
N ASN A 174 4.70 6.65 -18.01
CA ASN A 174 5.40 7.42 -19.05
C ASN A 174 6.74 8.03 -18.58
N GLN A 175 7.14 7.82 -17.30
CA GLN A 175 8.38 8.36 -16.79
C GLN A 175 9.58 7.54 -17.29
N PRO A 176 10.53 8.16 -18.04
CA PRO A 176 11.79 7.51 -18.38
C PRO A 176 12.56 7.07 -17.13
N ASN A 177 13.33 5.98 -17.23
CA ASN A 177 14.14 5.40 -16.15
C ASN A 177 13.32 4.86 -14.97
N LEU A 178 12.02 4.65 -15.12
CA LEU A 178 11.14 4.07 -14.09
C LEU A 178 10.54 2.76 -14.57
N TRP A 179 10.70 1.72 -13.76
CA TRP A 179 10.05 0.41 -13.92
C TRP A 179 9.03 0.20 -12.82
N LEU A 180 7.86 -0.27 -13.21
CA LEU A 180 6.79 -0.66 -12.29
C LEU A 180 6.75 -2.18 -12.22
N PHE A 181 6.76 -2.74 -11.02
CA PHE A 181 6.65 -4.18 -10.85
C PHE A 181 5.64 -4.52 -9.76
N GLN A 182 4.64 -5.35 -10.14
CA GLN A 182 3.56 -5.72 -9.26
C GLN A 182 3.92 -6.97 -8.47
N GLN A 183 4.48 -6.76 -7.29
CA GLN A 183 4.69 -7.79 -6.26
C GLN A 183 4.78 -7.15 -4.89
N ALA A 184 4.26 -7.83 -3.88
CA ALA A 184 4.50 -7.45 -2.50
C ALA A 184 5.97 -7.72 -2.14
N VAL A 185 6.58 -6.80 -1.42
CA VAL A 185 7.91 -6.99 -0.82
C VAL A 185 7.73 -7.64 0.53
N ASP A 186 8.47 -8.71 0.77
CA ASP A 186 8.44 -9.51 1.99
C ASP A 186 9.63 -9.18 2.90
N ASP A 187 10.80 -8.95 2.30
CA ASP A 187 12.02 -8.70 3.06
C ASP A 187 12.98 -7.76 2.29
N LEU A 188 14.00 -7.27 2.99
CA LEU A 188 15.10 -6.50 2.45
C LEU A 188 16.36 -7.35 2.39
N MET A 189 17.14 -7.18 1.31
CA MET A 189 18.46 -7.78 1.21
C MET A 189 19.46 -6.90 1.95
N VAL A 190 20.16 -7.48 2.94
CA VAL A 190 21.14 -6.77 3.75
C VAL A 190 22.48 -7.49 3.63
N GLU A 191 23.54 -6.75 3.33
CA GLU A 191 24.93 -7.23 3.31
C GLU A 191 25.74 -6.36 4.28
N GLY A 192 26.15 -6.95 5.42
CA GLY A 192 26.72 -6.19 6.54
C GLY A 192 25.73 -5.15 7.07
N ASP A 193 26.10 -3.88 7.05
CA ASP A 193 25.28 -2.75 7.51
C ASP A 193 24.55 -2.01 6.37
N ARG A 194 24.52 -2.60 5.18
CA ARG A 194 23.93 -1.96 3.99
C ARG A 194 22.76 -2.75 3.44
N VAL A 195 21.68 -2.05 3.12
CA VAL A 195 20.58 -2.59 2.31
C VAL A 195 21.02 -2.58 0.85
N VAL A 196 20.97 -3.74 0.20
CA VAL A 196 21.44 -3.95 -1.18
C VAL A 196 20.33 -4.40 -2.13
N GLY A 197 19.08 -4.39 -1.66
CA GLY A 197 17.94 -4.74 -2.50
C GLY A 197 16.71 -5.14 -1.72
N ALA A 198 15.74 -5.74 -2.42
CA ALA A 198 14.47 -6.20 -1.87
C ALA A 198 14.15 -7.62 -2.36
N VAL A 199 13.43 -8.36 -1.53
CA VAL A 199 12.91 -9.71 -1.80
C VAL A 199 11.40 -9.63 -1.88
N THR A 200 10.84 -10.13 -2.96
CA THR A 200 9.38 -10.19 -3.11
C THR A 200 8.81 -11.44 -2.45
N GLN A 201 7.51 -11.44 -2.21
CA GLN A 201 6.77 -12.54 -1.60
C GLN A 201 6.93 -13.89 -2.34
N ILE A 202 7.18 -13.85 -3.65
CA ILE A 202 7.45 -15.06 -4.46
C ILE A 202 8.91 -15.48 -4.44
N GLY A 203 9.77 -14.81 -3.66
CA GLY A 203 11.20 -15.10 -3.56
C GLY A 203 12.08 -14.48 -4.65
N LEU A 204 11.51 -13.63 -5.53
CA LEU A 204 12.29 -12.90 -6.52
C LEU A 204 13.07 -11.77 -5.84
N LYS A 205 14.39 -11.73 -6.10
CA LYS A 205 15.32 -10.76 -5.52
C LYS A 205 15.67 -9.68 -6.54
N PHE A 206 15.62 -8.43 -6.12
CA PHE A 206 16.07 -7.27 -6.89
C PHE A 206 17.26 -6.61 -6.18
N ARG A 207 18.35 -6.38 -6.89
CA ARG A 207 19.51 -5.64 -6.37
C ARG A 207 19.41 -4.15 -6.66
N SER A 208 19.86 -3.33 -5.70
CA SER A 208 19.96 -1.88 -5.88
C SER A 208 21.03 -1.26 -4.99
N LYS A 209 21.44 -0.06 -5.37
CA LYS A 209 22.35 0.75 -4.55
C LYS A 209 21.65 1.36 -3.33
N THR A 210 20.34 1.66 -3.46
CA THR A 210 19.54 2.34 -2.45
C THR A 210 18.12 1.80 -2.44
N VAL A 211 17.52 1.66 -1.25
CA VAL A 211 16.12 1.29 -1.07
C VAL A 211 15.40 2.39 -0.30
N VAL A 212 14.26 2.84 -0.83
CA VAL A 212 13.35 3.79 -0.20
C VAL A 212 12.10 3.04 0.25
N LEU A 213 11.92 2.89 1.56
CA LEU A 213 10.80 2.17 2.13
C LEU A 213 9.65 3.14 2.43
N THR A 214 8.51 2.95 1.75
CA THR A 214 7.30 3.76 1.91
C THR A 214 6.07 2.89 2.20
N ALA A 215 6.23 1.93 3.10
CA ALA A 215 5.22 0.91 3.40
C ALA A 215 3.93 1.47 4.07
N GLY A 216 3.94 2.71 4.53
CA GLY A 216 2.78 3.35 5.17
C GLY A 216 2.34 2.59 6.42
N THR A 217 1.09 2.14 6.44
CA THR A 217 0.49 1.41 7.57
C THR A 217 0.59 -0.12 7.44
N PHE A 218 1.26 -0.65 6.42
CA PHE A 218 1.34 -2.09 6.16
C PHE A 218 2.34 -2.84 7.06
N LEU A 219 3.23 -2.12 7.76
CA LEU A 219 4.18 -2.69 8.71
C LEU A 219 3.62 -2.60 10.14
N ASP A 220 2.55 -3.35 10.40
CA ASP A 220 1.89 -3.41 11.73
C ASP A 220 1.49 -2.03 12.29
N GLY A 221 1.14 -1.12 11.38
CA GLY A 221 0.71 0.23 11.74
C GLY A 221 -0.65 0.21 12.44
N LYS A 222 -0.75 0.90 13.58
CA LYS A 222 -2.00 1.03 14.31
C LYS A 222 -2.93 1.98 13.56
N ILE A 223 -4.03 1.45 13.00
CA ILE A 223 -5.04 2.22 12.29
C ILE A 223 -6.24 2.43 13.22
N HIS A 224 -6.63 3.68 13.39
CA HIS A 224 -7.90 4.05 14.03
C HIS A 224 -8.91 4.39 12.93
N VAL A 225 -9.95 3.60 12.83
CA VAL A 225 -11.05 3.77 11.85
C VAL A 225 -12.29 4.23 12.56
#